data_abae59fab65efc9decc2058989280a5a
#
_entry.id   abae59fab65efc9decc2058989280a5a
#
_cell.length_a   1.000
_cell.length_b   1.000
_cell.length_c   1.000
_cell.angle_alpha   90.00
_cell.angle_beta   90.00
_cell.angle_gamma   90.00
#
_symmetry.space_group_name_H-M   'P 1'
#
loop_
_entity.id
_entity.type
_entity.pdbx_description
1 polymer ?
#
loop_
_entity_poly.entity_id
_entity_poly.type
_entity_poly.pdbx_seq_one_letter_code
_entity_poly.pdbx_strand_id
1 'polypeptide(L)'
;MRVPLIALAVAMVSTPALAGDRLGHEQIAAGDLHGAEATLVAERRIYPHRPELMLNLAVVYQQTGRTTAAQNLYRQVLDRPDVSLLTPSGIALSSHAIAERSMARLAPTALATR
;
A
#
# COMPACT_ATOMS: atom_id res chain seq x y z
N MET A 1 40.97 15.02 5.88
CA MET A 1 40.50 15.03 5.90
C MET A 1 39.56 14.59 5.78
N ARG A 2 39.14 14.39 5.69
CA ARG A 2 38.34 14.13 5.53
C ARG A 2 37.64 13.23 5.81
N VAL A 3 37.14 12.95 5.90
CA VAL A 3 36.55 12.20 6.19
C VAL A 3 35.61 11.70 6.35
N PRO A 4 35.10 11.63 6.29
CA PRO A 4 34.25 11.30 6.50
C PRO A 4 33.47 10.59 6.45
N LEU A 5 33.11 10.42 6.43
CA LEU A 5 32.38 10.00 6.39
C LEU A 5 31.74 9.19 6.60
N ILE A 6 31.37 9.09 6.49
CA ILE A 6 30.97 8.36 6.66
C ILE A 6 30.14 7.90 7.29
N ALA A 7 29.92 8.06 7.60
CA ALA A 7 29.17 7.72 8.25
C ALA A 7 28.13 7.35 8.11
N LEU A 8 27.84 7.30 7.85
CA LEU A 8 26.90 7.07 7.71
C LEU A 8 26.31 6.11 7.58
N ALA A 9 26.22 6.11 7.25
CA ALA A 9 25.73 5.17 6.84
C ALA A 9 25.04 4.45 7.67
N VAL A 10 25.18 4.20 8.07
CA VAL A 10 24.65 3.51 8.84
C VAL A 10 23.48 3.42 9.03
N ALA A 11 23.21 4.06 9.08
CA ALA A 11 22.10 4.11 9.41
C ALA A 11 21.30 3.21 9.02
N MET A 12 21.27 3.04 8.31
CA MET A 12 20.47 2.40 7.80
C MET A 12 20.11 1.31 8.21
N VAL A 13 20.43 1.09 8.39
CA VAL A 13 20.23 0.04 8.71
C VAL A 13 19.19 -0.32 9.31
N SER A 14 18.63 0.03 9.61
CA SER A 14 17.71 -0.21 10.30
C SER A 14 16.76 -1.12 10.18
N THR A 15 15.84 -1.44 10.29
CA THR A 15 14.70 -2.19 10.47
C THR A 15 14.17 -2.73 9.25
N PRO A 16 14.74 -3.65 8.68
CA PRO A 16 14.32 -4.19 7.42
C PRO A 16 12.90 -4.72 7.44
N ALA A 17 12.50 -5.31 8.52
CA ALA A 17 11.19 -5.93 8.57
C ALA A 17 10.06 -4.94 8.47
N LEU A 18 10.22 -3.81 9.12
CA LEU A 18 9.21 -2.77 9.05
C LEU A 18 9.33 -1.96 7.78
N ALA A 19 10.51 -1.94 7.21
CA ALA A 19 10.77 -1.13 6.04
C ALA A 19 9.95 -1.57 4.83
N GLY A 20 9.66 -2.87 4.73
CA GLY A 20 8.90 -3.37 3.60
C GLY A 20 7.54 -2.71 3.46
N ASP A 21 6.76 -2.76 4.51
CA ASP A 21 5.43 -2.15 4.48
C ASP A 21 5.51 -0.65 4.30
N ARG A 22 6.47 -0.07 4.97
CA ARG A 22 6.60 1.37 4.96
C ARG A 22 7.04 1.89 3.61
N LEU A 23 7.90 1.13 2.92
CA LEU A 23 8.40 1.56 1.63
C LEU A 23 7.29 1.66 0.61
N GLY A 24 6.39 0.69 0.58
CA GLY A 24 5.28 0.77 -0.34
C GLY A 24 4.45 2.02 -0.13
N HIS A 25 4.13 2.29 1.13
CA HIS A 25 3.34 3.48 1.45
C HIS A 25 4.08 4.76 1.10
N GLU A 26 5.34 4.83 1.43
CA GLU A 26 6.13 6.03 1.15
C GLU A 26 6.28 6.27 -0.34
N GLN A 27 6.46 5.20 -1.10
CA GLN A 27 6.56 5.34 -2.55
C GLN A 27 5.26 5.84 -3.15
N ILE A 28 4.12 5.36 -2.65
CA ILE A 28 2.83 5.85 -3.11
C ILE A 28 2.69 7.33 -2.80
N ALA A 29 3.03 7.73 -1.59
CA ALA A 29 2.93 9.13 -1.18
C ALA A 29 3.83 10.02 -2.02
N ALA A 30 4.97 9.50 -2.46
CA ALA A 30 5.91 10.25 -3.28
C ALA A 30 5.54 10.24 -4.76
N GLY A 31 4.52 9.49 -5.14
CA GLY A 31 4.13 9.40 -6.55
C GLY A 31 4.91 8.37 -7.34
N ASP A 32 5.77 7.60 -6.70
CA ASP A 32 6.54 6.55 -7.37
C ASP A 32 5.71 5.28 -7.43
N LEU A 33 4.71 5.29 -8.29
CA LEU A 33 3.75 4.19 -8.35
C LEU A 33 4.36 2.93 -8.94
N HIS A 34 5.26 3.08 -9.88
CA HIS A 34 5.94 1.93 -10.47
C HIS A 34 6.81 1.22 -9.45
N GLY A 35 7.59 1.99 -8.68
CA GLY A 35 8.40 1.42 -7.62
C GLY A 35 7.55 0.82 -6.51
N ALA A 36 6.44 1.48 -6.17
CA ALA A 36 5.54 0.96 -5.16
C ALA A 36 4.97 -0.38 -5.57
N GLU A 37 4.56 -0.51 -6.82
CA GLU A 37 4.03 -1.79 -7.30
C GLU A 37 5.06 -2.90 -7.16
N ALA A 38 6.29 -2.65 -7.60
CA ALA A 38 7.32 -3.67 -7.51
C ALA A 38 7.56 -4.11 -6.06
N THR A 39 7.62 -3.14 -5.16
CA THR A 39 7.83 -3.41 -3.73
C THR A 39 6.67 -4.23 -3.16
N LEU A 40 5.45 -3.81 -3.46
CA LEU A 40 4.27 -4.45 -2.88
C LEU A 40 4.04 -5.85 -3.44
N VAL A 41 4.30 -6.04 -4.73
CA VAL A 41 4.20 -7.38 -5.32
C VAL A 41 5.20 -8.32 -4.66
N ALA A 42 6.44 -7.85 -4.46
CA ALA A 42 7.45 -8.67 -3.81
C ALA A 42 7.07 -9.00 -2.38
N GLU A 43 6.55 -8.01 -1.65
CA GLU A 43 6.13 -8.24 -0.26
C GLU A 43 4.97 -9.21 -0.18
N ARG A 44 4.06 -9.17 -1.12
CA ARG A 44 2.93 -10.09 -1.10
C ARG A 44 3.32 -11.53 -1.31
N ARG A 45 4.45 -11.79 -1.92
CA ARG A 45 4.93 -13.16 -2.02
C ARG A 45 5.28 -13.73 -0.67
N ILE A 46 5.72 -12.86 0.25
CA ILE A 46 6.08 -13.26 1.61
C ILE A 46 4.84 -13.27 2.50
N TYR A 47 3.99 -12.28 2.34
CA TYR A 47 2.81 -12.10 3.19
C TYR A 47 1.56 -12.01 2.31
N PRO A 48 1.12 -13.12 1.71
CA PRO A 48 0.07 -13.06 0.69
C PRO A 48 -1.29 -12.58 1.19
N HIS A 49 -1.52 -12.64 2.48
CA HIS A 49 -2.84 -12.30 3.02
C HIS A 49 -2.84 -11.09 3.92
N ARG A 50 -1.79 -10.29 3.88
CA ARG A 50 -1.71 -9.10 4.70
C ARG A 50 -2.57 -8.00 4.09
N PRO A 51 -3.59 -7.53 4.82
CA PRO A 51 -4.52 -6.53 4.25
C PRO A 51 -3.85 -5.24 3.84
N GLU A 52 -2.86 -4.78 4.60
CA GLU A 52 -2.17 -3.53 4.25
C GLU A 52 -1.56 -3.60 2.87
N LEU A 53 -0.94 -4.73 2.54
CA LEU A 53 -0.31 -4.88 1.23
C LEU A 53 -1.34 -4.92 0.13
N MET A 54 -2.44 -5.61 0.36
CA MET A 54 -3.51 -5.66 -0.63
C MET A 54 -4.12 -4.30 -0.87
N LEU A 55 -4.36 -3.55 0.20
CA LEU A 55 -4.96 -2.23 0.09
C LEU A 55 -4.02 -1.25 -0.61
N ASN A 56 -2.75 -1.28 -0.25
CA ASN A 56 -1.80 -0.39 -0.91
C ASN A 56 -1.61 -0.73 -2.38
N LEU A 57 -1.56 -2.02 -2.71
CA LEU A 57 -1.44 -2.42 -4.10
C LEU A 57 -2.69 -2.04 -4.89
N ALA A 58 -3.86 -2.15 -4.26
CA ALA A 58 -5.10 -1.72 -4.91
C ALA A 58 -5.06 -0.23 -5.23
N VAL A 59 -4.52 0.58 -4.31
CA VAL A 59 -4.37 2.01 -4.57
C VAL A 59 -3.46 2.26 -5.77
N VAL A 60 -2.34 1.53 -5.85
CA VAL A 60 -1.45 1.66 -7.00
C VAL A 60 -2.16 1.33 -8.29
N TYR A 61 -2.90 0.22 -8.31
CA TYR A 61 -3.64 -0.16 -9.51
C TYR A 61 -4.70 0.88 -9.86
N GLN A 62 -5.40 1.40 -8.86
CA GLN A 62 -6.41 2.43 -9.06
C GLN A 62 -5.78 3.68 -9.67
N GLN A 63 -4.65 4.11 -9.15
CA GLN A 63 -3.99 5.33 -9.61
C GLN A 63 -3.32 5.16 -10.97
N THR A 64 -3.07 3.92 -11.39
CA THR A 64 -2.50 3.66 -12.70
C THR A 64 -3.56 3.20 -13.70
N GLY A 65 -4.84 3.35 -13.36
CA GLY A 65 -5.93 3.08 -14.31
C GLY A 65 -6.32 1.62 -14.41
N ARG A 66 -5.77 0.76 -13.59
CA ARG A 66 -6.11 -0.67 -13.61
C ARG A 66 -7.23 -0.94 -12.61
N THR A 67 -8.40 -0.42 -12.94
CA THR A 67 -9.54 -0.42 -12.04
C THR A 67 -10.00 -1.83 -11.66
N THR A 68 -10.06 -2.73 -12.62
CA THR A 68 -10.50 -4.10 -12.34
C THR A 68 -9.56 -4.81 -11.37
N ALA A 69 -8.26 -4.63 -11.57
CA ALA A 69 -7.28 -5.22 -10.67
C ALA A 69 -7.43 -4.65 -9.26
N ALA A 70 -7.68 -3.35 -9.15
CA ALA A 70 -7.90 -2.72 -7.86
C ALA A 70 -9.15 -3.29 -7.18
N GLN A 71 -10.24 -3.41 -7.93
CA GLN A 71 -11.48 -3.96 -7.38
C GLN A 71 -11.28 -5.37 -6.87
N ASN A 72 -10.54 -6.18 -7.61
CA ASN A 72 -10.29 -7.56 -7.18
C ASN A 72 -9.56 -7.60 -5.86
N LEU A 73 -8.59 -6.71 -5.66
CA LEU A 73 -7.85 -6.67 -4.40
C LEU A 73 -8.74 -6.20 -3.25
N TYR A 74 -9.57 -5.21 -3.48
CA TYR A 74 -10.49 -4.76 -2.43
C TYR A 74 -11.45 -5.89 -2.05
N ARG A 75 -11.94 -6.65 -3.02
CA ARG A 75 -12.80 -7.80 -2.69
C ARG A 75 -12.06 -8.85 -1.90
N GLN A 76 -10.80 -9.08 -2.22
CA GLN A 76 -10.00 -10.04 -1.45
C GLN A 76 -9.87 -9.59 0.00
N VAL A 77 -9.73 -8.29 0.24
CA VAL A 77 -9.70 -7.79 1.62
C VAL A 77 -11.03 -8.07 2.30
N LEU A 78 -12.13 -7.84 1.61
CA LEU A 78 -13.46 -8.08 2.19
C LEU A 78 -13.72 -9.57 2.45
N ASP A 79 -13.08 -10.45 1.70
CA ASP A 79 -13.23 -11.89 1.89
C ASP A 79 -12.44 -12.41 3.09
N ARG A 80 -11.62 -11.58 3.69
CA ARG A 80 -10.82 -11.94 4.85
C ARG A 80 -11.40 -11.27 6.09
N PRO A 81 -11.01 -11.74 7.29
CA PRO A 81 -11.52 -11.10 8.50
C PRO A 81 -11.17 -9.62 8.55
N ASP A 82 -12.10 -8.84 9.08
CA ASP A 82 -11.88 -7.42 9.30
C ASP A 82 -10.83 -7.23 10.39
N VAL A 83 -9.83 -6.39 10.11
CA VAL A 83 -8.79 -6.10 11.08
C VAL A 83 -8.61 -4.60 11.19
N SER A 84 -8.05 -4.19 12.32
CA SER A 84 -7.76 -2.78 12.56
C SER A 84 -6.36 -2.47 12.05
N LEU A 85 -6.27 -1.46 11.22
CA LEU A 85 -5.01 -1.03 10.63
C LEU A 85 -4.67 0.36 11.13
N LEU A 86 -3.40 0.58 11.42
CA LEU A 86 -2.94 1.90 11.82
C LEU A 86 -2.48 2.69 10.62
N THR A 87 -2.98 3.89 10.48
CA THR A 87 -2.47 4.83 9.48
C THR A 87 -1.13 5.38 9.95
N PRO A 88 -0.36 6.00 9.06
CA PRO A 88 0.88 6.65 9.48
C PRO A 88 0.69 7.70 10.57
N SER A 89 -0.50 8.31 10.63
CA SER A 89 -0.80 9.30 11.67
C SER A 89 -1.29 8.67 12.96
N GLY A 90 -1.35 7.33 13.04
CA GLY A 90 -1.72 6.64 14.26
C GLY A 90 -3.21 6.41 14.45
N ILE A 91 -4.01 6.65 13.43
CA ILE A 91 -5.45 6.43 13.50
C ILE A 91 -5.75 4.99 13.10
N ALA A 92 -6.59 4.32 13.87
CA ALA A 92 -6.98 2.96 13.58
C ALA A 92 -8.19 2.96 12.64
N LEU A 93 -8.10 2.19 11.56
CA LEU A 93 -9.18 2.07 10.59
C LEU A 93 -9.44 0.60 10.30
N SER A 94 -10.71 0.26 10.09
CA SER A 94 -11.10 -1.10 9.71
C SER A 94 -10.66 -1.38 8.27
N SER A 95 -10.06 -2.54 8.05
CA SER A 95 -9.66 -2.94 6.70
C SER A 95 -10.87 -3.03 5.78
N HIS A 96 -12.00 -3.56 6.27
CA HIS A 96 -13.21 -3.64 5.47
C HIS A 96 -13.76 -2.27 5.15
N ALA A 97 -13.74 -1.35 6.11
CA ALA A 97 -14.23 0.01 5.87
C ALA A 97 -13.40 0.70 4.79
N ILE A 98 -12.10 0.50 4.81
CA ILE A 98 -11.23 1.09 3.80
C ILE A 98 -11.57 0.52 2.43
N ALA A 99 -11.70 -0.81 2.35
CA ALA A 99 -11.98 -1.46 1.07
C ALA A 99 -13.34 -1.02 0.52
N GLU A 100 -14.36 -0.98 1.36
CA GLU A 100 -15.70 -0.58 0.93
C GLU A 100 -15.72 0.86 0.45
N ARG A 101 -15.08 1.73 1.18
CA ARG A 101 -15.04 3.14 0.81
C ARG A 101 -14.29 3.35 -0.49
N SER A 102 -13.21 2.61 -0.67
CA SER A 102 -12.42 2.72 -1.90
C SER A 102 -13.17 2.19 -3.10
N MET A 103 -13.89 1.08 -2.94
CA MET A 103 -14.71 0.55 -4.03
C MET A 103 -15.83 1.51 -4.39
N ALA A 104 -16.41 2.18 -3.40
CA ALA A 104 -17.47 3.14 -3.66
C ALA A 104 -16.97 4.32 -4.50
N ARG A 105 -15.72 4.70 -4.30
CA ARG A 105 -15.14 5.77 -5.12
C ARG A 105 -14.96 5.36 -6.57
N LEU A 106 -14.70 4.08 -6.81
CA LEU A 106 -14.55 3.59 -8.18
C LEU A 106 -15.89 3.53 -8.90
N ALA A 107 -16.91 3.04 -8.20
CA ALA A 107 -18.23 2.85 -8.81
C ALA A 107 -18.90 4.15 -9.26
N PRO A 108 -18.94 5.21 -8.43
CA PRO A 108 -19.58 6.45 -8.86
C PRO A 108 -18.91 7.07 -10.07
N THR A 109 -17.60 6.96 -10.18
CA THR A 109 -16.87 7.50 -11.32
C THR A 109 -17.34 6.83 -12.60
N ALA A 110 -17.49 5.51 -12.58
CA ALA A 110 -17.95 4.79 -13.75
C ALA A 110 -19.36 5.23 -14.15
N LEU A 111 -20.23 5.45 -13.17
CA LEU A 111 -21.58 5.90 -13.44
C LEU A 111 -21.61 7.33 -13.97
N ALA A 112 -20.74 8.16 -13.47
CA ALA A 112 -20.71 9.56 -13.86
C ALA A 112 -20.30 9.76 -15.32
N THR A 113 -19.62 8.81 -15.90
CA THR A 113 -19.17 8.94 -17.29
C THR A 113 -20.25 8.55 -18.30
N ARG A 114 -21.39 8.10 -17.84
CA ARG A 114 -22.50 7.73 -18.72
C ARG A 114 -23.43 8.90 -18.98
#